data_2cd3ee83a47619bd837572cd9f346611
#
_entry.id   2cd3ee83a47619bd837572cd9f346611
#
_cell.length_a   1.000
_cell.length_b   1.000
_cell.length_c   1.000
_cell.angle_alpha   90.00
_cell.angle_beta   90.00
_cell.angle_gamma   90.00
#
_symmetry.space_group_name_H-M   'P 1'
#
loop_
_entity.id
_entity.type
_entity.pdbx_description
1 polymer ?
#
loop_
_entity_poly.entity_id
_entity_poly.type
_entity_poly.pdbx_seq_one_letter_code
_entity_poly.pdbx_strand_id
1 'polypeptide(L)'
;RDLVRSRGLGDVYKRQLFNSTLPVDYPFVNDQAPKKRLSKIVDDIATRYSTAQVAATLDALKDMGFTRAPWSGVSFAFSDVIQPSERDEYIEKYEAEADKVNENYEIGMLTEEERRQELIDLWTKCTSEVSEAVEEHFDSKNNLAIIVQSGARGNMMQINQIAGMRGLVANPKGEIIPRPVKSNYRDGLSLSLIHISEPTRPY
;
A
#
# COMPACT_ATOMS: atom_id res chain seq x y z
N ARG A 1 -12.32 29.26 -4.69
CA ARG A 1 -12.55 29.83 -3.34
C ARG A 1 -13.70 29.10 -2.63
N ASP A 2 -14.78 28.75 -3.33
CA ASP A 2 -15.95 28.08 -2.73
C ASP A 2 -15.76 26.62 -2.34
N LEU A 3 -14.88 25.90 -3.04
CA LEU A 3 -14.48 24.52 -2.71
C LEU A 3 -13.71 24.41 -1.38
N VAL A 4 -12.98 25.45 -1.00
CA VAL A 4 -12.25 25.49 0.29
C VAL A 4 -13.23 25.73 1.46
N ARG A 5 -14.27 26.52 1.23
CA ARG A 5 -15.31 26.79 2.24
C ARG A 5 -16.20 25.58 2.50
N SER A 6 -16.57 24.84 1.46
CA SER A 6 -17.38 23.61 1.61
C SER A 6 -16.61 22.47 2.30
N ARG A 7 -15.28 22.37 2.10
CA ARG A 7 -14.43 21.45 2.83
C ARG A 7 -14.39 21.74 4.34
N GLY A 8 -14.32 23.01 4.74
CA GLY A 8 -14.28 23.40 6.15
C GLY A 8 -15.52 22.97 6.93
N LEU A 9 -16.71 23.19 6.39
CA LEU A 9 -17.98 22.81 7.03
C LEU A 9 -18.18 21.30 7.10
N GLY A 10 -17.86 20.57 6.03
CA GLY A 10 -17.94 19.11 6.00
C GLY A 10 -16.98 18.44 6.99
N ASP A 11 -15.78 18.98 7.16
CA ASP A 11 -14.80 18.45 8.10
C ASP A 11 -15.19 18.70 9.56
N VAL A 12 -15.75 19.84 9.87
CA VAL A 12 -16.29 20.14 11.22
C VAL A 12 -17.41 19.17 11.58
N TYR A 13 -18.36 18.97 10.68
CA TYR A 13 -19.48 18.05 10.89
C TYR A 13 -19.01 16.60 11.10
N LYS A 14 -18.07 16.12 10.29
CA LYS A 14 -17.49 14.77 10.44
C LYS A 14 -16.81 14.59 11.79
N ARG A 15 -16.05 15.60 12.25
CA ARG A 15 -15.41 15.59 13.57
C ARG A 15 -16.43 15.56 14.70
N GLN A 16 -17.51 16.33 14.59
CA GLN A 16 -18.60 16.32 15.57
C GLN A 16 -19.25 14.93 15.65
N LEU A 17 -19.54 14.29 14.52
CA LEU A 17 -20.11 12.94 14.48
C LEU A 17 -19.19 11.90 15.14
N PHE A 18 -17.89 11.98 14.91
CA PHE A 18 -16.93 11.10 15.57
C PHE A 18 -16.90 11.34 17.08
N ASN A 19 -16.78 12.58 17.49
CA ASN A 19 -16.72 12.93 18.92
C ASN A 19 -18.02 12.64 19.67
N SER A 20 -19.18 12.66 19.01
CA SER A 20 -20.46 12.29 19.64
C SER A 20 -20.55 10.80 20.02
N THR A 21 -19.69 9.96 19.50
CA THR A 21 -19.61 8.53 19.87
C THR A 21 -18.69 8.28 21.06
N LEU A 22 -17.85 9.26 21.40
CA LEU A 22 -16.94 9.18 22.53
C LEU A 22 -17.64 9.57 23.85
N PRO A 23 -17.11 9.16 25.01
CA PRO A 23 -17.63 9.61 26.30
C PRO A 23 -17.64 11.15 26.41
N VAL A 24 -18.64 11.72 27.09
CA VAL A 24 -18.85 13.17 27.18
C VAL A 24 -17.64 13.93 27.73
N ASP A 25 -16.92 13.29 28.67
CA ASP A 25 -15.75 13.88 29.33
C ASP A 25 -14.44 13.61 28.57
N TYR A 26 -14.50 12.95 27.42
CA TYR A 26 -13.31 12.69 26.62
C TYR A 26 -12.87 13.91 25.84
N PRO A 27 -11.56 14.24 25.78
CA PRO A 27 -11.05 15.37 25.03
C PRO A 27 -11.47 15.33 23.56
N PHE A 28 -11.85 16.48 23.01
CA PHE A 28 -12.28 16.57 21.61
C PHE A 28 -11.16 16.20 20.65
N VAL A 29 -11.39 15.18 19.82
CA VAL A 29 -10.44 14.72 18.80
C VAL A 29 -10.61 15.58 17.56
N ASN A 30 -9.62 16.44 17.28
CA ASN A 30 -9.64 17.38 16.15
C ASN A 30 -8.84 16.89 14.94
N ASP A 31 -8.00 15.88 15.11
CA ASP A 31 -7.11 15.36 14.08
C ASP A 31 -7.72 14.19 13.31
N GLN A 32 -7.09 13.87 12.17
CA GLN A 32 -7.42 12.63 11.46
C GLN A 32 -7.14 11.41 12.36
N ALA A 33 -8.05 10.44 12.35
CA ALA A 33 -7.97 9.22 13.13
C ALA A 33 -7.70 7.97 12.26
N PRO A 34 -6.47 7.83 11.69
CA PRO A 34 -6.09 6.59 11.04
C PRO A 34 -6.07 5.45 12.03
N LYS A 35 -6.01 4.20 11.55
CA LYS A 35 -6.05 2.98 12.37
C LYS A 35 -5.18 3.02 13.62
N LYS A 36 -3.92 3.47 13.48
CA LYS A 36 -2.97 3.56 14.61
C LYS A 36 -3.42 4.55 15.69
N ARG A 37 -4.02 5.68 15.28
CA ARG A 37 -4.52 6.69 16.21
C ARG A 37 -5.80 6.23 16.88
N LEU A 38 -6.69 5.59 16.12
CA LEU A 38 -7.92 5.02 16.66
C LEU A 38 -7.62 3.97 17.74
N SER A 39 -6.66 3.08 17.52
CA SER A 39 -6.21 2.12 18.54
C SER A 39 -5.77 2.83 19.83
N LYS A 40 -4.96 3.90 19.72
CA LYS A 40 -4.54 4.67 20.90
C LYS A 40 -5.70 5.33 21.64
N ILE A 41 -6.71 5.84 20.90
CA ILE A 41 -7.92 6.41 21.52
C ILE A 41 -8.70 5.33 22.27
N VAL A 42 -8.84 4.16 21.69
CA VAL A 42 -9.53 3.02 22.32
C VAL A 42 -8.78 2.55 23.58
N ASP A 43 -7.46 2.44 23.51
CA ASP A 43 -6.62 2.05 24.66
C ASP A 43 -6.72 3.09 25.79
N ASP A 44 -6.73 4.38 25.47
CA ASP A 44 -6.87 5.47 26.45
C ASP A 44 -8.27 5.43 27.11
N ILE A 45 -9.33 5.19 26.33
CA ILE A 45 -10.69 5.03 26.84
C ILE A 45 -10.78 3.79 27.75
N ALA A 46 -10.17 2.67 27.35
CA ALA A 46 -10.15 1.44 28.14
C ALA A 46 -9.44 1.62 29.50
N THR A 47 -8.46 2.52 29.56
CA THR A 47 -7.73 2.82 30.80
C THR A 47 -8.50 3.77 31.73
N ARG A 48 -9.28 4.73 31.16
CA ARG A 48 -9.92 5.80 31.95
C ARG A 48 -11.35 5.49 32.40
N TYR A 49 -12.06 4.65 31.66
CA TYR A 49 -13.50 4.44 31.83
C TYR A 49 -13.84 3.02 32.25
N SER A 50 -15.03 2.83 32.79
CA SER A 50 -15.54 1.53 33.18
C SER A 50 -15.79 0.63 31.96
N THR A 51 -15.71 -0.69 32.14
CA THR A 51 -15.94 -1.68 31.08
C THR A 51 -17.27 -1.49 30.36
N ALA A 52 -18.33 -1.12 31.09
CA ALA A 52 -19.64 -0.85 30.48
C ALA A 52 -19.63 0.37 29.55
N GLN A 53 -18.94 1.45 29.96
CA GLN A 53 -18.79 2.66 29.11
C GLN A 53 -17.90 2.38 27.89
N VAL A 54 -16.82 1.61 28.06
CA VAL A 54 -15.96 1.20 26.95
C VAL A 54 -16.76 0.39 25.92
N ALA A 55 -17.54 -0.60 26.36
CA ALA A 55 -18.38 -1.41 25.50
C ALA A 55 -19.39 -0.55 24.70
N ALA A 56 -20.09 0.35 25.39
CA ALA A 56 -21.05 1.26 24.76
C ALA A 56 -20.39 2.18 23.73
N THR A 57 -19.20 2.70 24.03
CA THR A 57 -18.42 3.54 23.11
C THR A 57 -17.97 2.76 21.86
N LEU A 58 -17.47 1.54 22.05
CA LEU A 58 -17.05 0.70 20.92
C LEU A 58 -18.22 0.33 20.02
N ASP A 59 -19.39 0.02 20.59
CA ASP A 59 -20.60 -0.24 19.83
C ASP A 59 -21.06 1.00 19.06
N ALA A 60 -21.05 2.16 19.69
CA ALA A 60 -21.40 3.42 19.02
C ALA A 60 -20.43 3.75 17.87
N LEU A 61 -19.11 3.56 18.05
CA LEU A 61 -18.10 3.73 17.00
C LEU A 61 -18.33 2.75 15.84
N LYS A 62 -18.59 1.49 16.15
CA LYS A 62 -18.88 0.45 15.15
C LYS A 62 -20.12 0.82 14.34
N ASP A 63 -21.24 1.17 14.99
CA ASP A 63 -22.50 1.48 14.34
C ASP A 63 -22.41 2.74 13.48
N MET A 64 -21.70 3.77 13.97
CA MET A 64 -21.39 4.96 13.19
C MET A 64 -20.58 4.59 11.94
N GLY A 65 -19.53 3.76 12.08
CA GLY A 65 -18.70 3.32 10.98
C GLY A 65 -19.50 2.57 9.91
N PHE A 66 -20.26 1.55 10.30
CA PHE A 66 -21.09 0.76 9.38
C PHE A 66 -22.21 1.57 8.72
N THR A 67 -22.77 2.54 9.42
CA THR A 67 -23.83 3.40 8.85
C THR A 67 -23.25 4.42 7.87
N ARG A 68 -22.09 5.03 8.17
CA ARG A 68 -21.54 6.14 7.38
C ARG A 68 -20.61 5.73 6.26
N ALA A 69 -19.93 4.59 6.38
CA ALA A 69 -19.02 4.11 5.35
C ALA A 69 -19.73 3.87 4.00
N PRO A 70 -20.89 3.19 3.91
CA PRO A 70 -21.62 3.04 2.64
C PRO A 70 -22.05 4.38 2.05
N TRP A 71 -22.43 5.34 2.88
CA TRP A 71 -22.87 6.66 2.43
C TRP A 71 -21.73 7.53 1.91
N SER A 72 -20.49 7.20 2.26
CA SER A 72 -19.34 7.92 1.72
C SER A 72 -19.11 7.67 0.23
N GLY A 73 -19.63 6.55 -0.30
CA GLY A 73 -19.51 6.16 -1.70
C GLY A 73 -18.07 5.80 -2.10
N VAL A 74 -17.16 5.61 -1.14
CA VAL A 74 -15.78 5.21 -1.42
C VAL A 74 -15.77 3.77 -1.92
N SER A 75 -15.50 3.60 -3.20
CA SER A 75 -15.34 2.31 -3.88
C SER A 75 -14.14 2.40 -4.82
N PHE A 76 -13.60 1.28 -5.24
CA PHE A 76 -12.50 1.27 -6.21
C PHE A 76 -12.81 0.35 -7.38
N ALA A 77 -12.26 0.69 -8.54
CA ALA A 77 -12.27 -0.11 -9.75
C ALA A 77 -10.84 -0.31 -10.25
N PHE A 78 -10.63 -1.21 -11.20
CA PHE A 78 -9.34 -1.38 -11.85
C PHE A 78 -8.83 -0.11 -12.55
N SER A 79 -9.74 0.76 -12.99
CA SER A 79 -9.43 2.08 -13.57
C SER A 79 -8.76 3.04 -12.58
N ASP A 80 -8.98 2.85 -11.27
CA ASP A 80 -8.41 3.72 -10.24
C ASP A 80 -6.94 3.40 -9.95
N VAL A 81 -6.46 2.26 -10.45
CA VAL A 81 -5.05 1.89 -10.39
C VAL A 81 -4.32 2.58 -11.53
N ILE A 82 -3.69 3.70 -11.24
CA ILE A 82 -2.92 4.48 -12.21
C ILE A 82 -1.51 3.89 -12.28
N GLN A 83 -1.07 3.59 -13.50
CA GLN A 83 0.32 3.20 -13.77
C GLN A 83 1.10 4.45 -14.16
N PRO A 84 2.27 4.71 -13.56
CA PRO A 84 3.16 5.76 -14.01
C PRO A 84 3.66 5.48 -15.44
N SER A 85 3.67 6.50 -16.29
CA SER A 85 4.21 6.38 -17.66
C SER A 85 5.72 6.12 -17.65
N GLU A 86 6.42 6.58 -16.65
CA GLU A 86 7.87 6.46 -16.46
C GLU A 86 8.31 5.04 -16.06
N ARG A 87 7.37 4.20 -15.64
CA ARG A 87 7.64 2.82 -15.21
C ARG A 87 8.42 2.03 -16.25
N ASP A 88 7.98 2.10 -17.50
CA ASP A 88 8.58 1.31 -18.57
C ASP A 88 9.99 1.82 -18.91
N GLU A 89 10.23 3.13 -18.83
CA GLU A 89 11.56 3.73 -18.98
C GLU A 89 12.54 3.24 -17.90
N TYR A 90 12.09 3.18 -16.65
CA TYR A 90 12.91 2.62 -15.55
C TYR A 90 13.24 1.15 -15.81
N ILE A 91 12.25 0.33 -16.19
CA ILE A 91 12.47 -1.08 -16.45
C ILE A 91 13.47 -1.29 -17.59
N GLU A 92 13.34 -0.57 -18.71
CA GLU A 92 14.26 -0.66 -19.86
C GLU A 92 15.69 -0.23 -19.47
N LYS A 93 15.83 0.84 -18.71
CA LYS A 93 17.14 1.30 -18.20
C LYS A 93 17.84 0.19 -17.40
N TYR A 94 17.13 -0.39 -16.43
CA TYR A 94 17.68 -1.43 -15.56
C TYR A 94 17.88 -2.76 -16.28
N GLU A 95 17.12 -3.03 -17.35
CA GLU A 95 17.34 -4.17 -18.22
C GLU A 95 18.66 -4.05 -18.98
N ALA A 96 18.95 -2.89 -19.54
CA ALA A 96 20.23 -2.63 -20.20
C ALA A 96 21.44 -2.71 -19.25
N GLU A 97 21.25 -2.35 -17.97
CA GLU A 97 22.29 -2.53 -16.95
C GLU A 97 22.47 -4.00 -16.57
N ALA A 98 21.38 -4.76 -16.44
CA ALA A 98 21.42 -6.19 -16.17
C ALA A 98 22.09 -7.00 -17.29
N ASP A 99 21.89 -6.60 -18.54
CA ASP A 99 22.54 -7.21 -19.70
C ASP A 99 24.07 -7.03 -19.64
N LYS A 100 24.56 -5.85 -19.24
CA LYS A 100 26.01 -5.60 -19.04
C LYS A 100 26.58 -6.49 -17.92
N VAL A 101 25.85 -6.70 -16.83
CA VAL A 101 26.29 -7.61 -15.75
C VAL A 101 26.40 -9.05 -16.29
N ASN A 102 25.46 -9.49 -17.13
CA ASN A 102 25.52 -10.79 -17.76
C ASN A 102 26.69 -10.90 -18.76
N GLU A 103 26.93 -9.87 -19.58
CA GLU A 103 28.09 -9.81 -20.48
C GLU A 103 29.41 -9.92 -19.71
N ASN A 104 29.56 -9.20 -18.60
CA ASN A 104 30.74 -9.27 -17.75
C ASN A 104 30.96 -10.66 -17.15
N TYR A 105 29.89 -11.36 -16.83
CA TYR A 105 29.95 -12.76 -16.41
C TYR A 105 30.39 -13.69 -17.55
N GLU A 106 29.85 -13.53 -18.76
CA GLU A 106 30.22 -14.35 -19.92
C GLU A 106 31.69 -14.17 -20.32
N ILE A 107 32.26 -12.99 -20.16
CA ILE A 107 33.68 -12.69 -20.39
C ILE A 107 34.58 -13.27 -19.25
N GLY A 108 33.97 -13.71 -18.15
CA GLY A 108 34.69 -14.25 -17.00
C GLY A 108 35.24 -13.20 -16.02
N MET A 109 34.71 -11.97 -16.07
CA MET A 109 35.05 -10.91 -15.13
C MET A 109 34.39 -11.06 -13.76
N LEU A 110 33.25 -11.76 -13.71
CA LEU A 110 32.44 -11.95 -12.50
C LEU A 110 32.29 -13.45 -12.22
N THR A 111 32.22 -13.80 -10.96
CA THR A 111 31.79 -15.13 -10.49
C THR A 111 30.26 -15.24 -10.51
N GLU A 112 29.72 -16.45 -10.46
CA GLU A 112 28.27 -16.69 -10.42
C GLU A 112 27.61 -16.02 -9.20
N GLU A 113 28.26 -16.06 -8.04
CA GLU A 113 27.76 -15.42 -6.82
C GLU A 113 27.76 -13.89 -6.92
N GLU A 114 28.81 -13.30 -7.48
CA GLU A 114 28.90 -11.85 -7.71
C GLU A 114 27.84 -11.40 -8.71
N ARG A 115 27.69 -12.09 -9.82
CA ARG A 115 26.62 -11.83 -10.80
C ARG A 115 25.25 -11.84 -10.15
N ARG A 116 24.99 -12.89 -9.34
CA ARG A 116 23.70 -13.04 -8.63
C ARG A 116 23.45 -11.88 -7.70
N GLN A 117 24.44 -11.49 -6.91
CA GLN A 117 24.30 -10.40 -5.95
C GLN A 117 24.11 -9.05 -6.66
N GLU A 118 24.88 -8.77 -7.71
CA GLU A 118 24.72 -7.55 -8.49
C GLU A 118 23.34 -7.42 -9.13
N LEU A 119 22.82 -8.52 -9.70
CA LEU A 119 21.46 -8.54 -10.26
C LEU A 119 20.38 -8.32 -9.20
N ILE A 120 20.53 -8.89 -7.99
CA ILE A 120 19.59 -8.66 -6.89
C ILE A 120 19.60 -7.20 -6.46
N ASP A 121 20.76 -6.60 -6.28
CA ASP A 121 20.92 -5.22 -5.86
C ASP A 121 20.36 -4.25 -6.91
N LEU A 122 20.64 -4.52 -8.18
CA LEU A 122 20.14 -3.75 -9.31
C LEU A 122 18.62 -3.78 -9.40
N TRP A 123 18.00 -4.94 -9.32
CA TRP A 123 16.55 -5.08 -9.39
C TRP A 123 15.84 -4.60 -8.13
N THR A 124 16.51 -4.60 -6.98
CA THR A 124 16.00 -3.99 -5.75
C THR A 124 15.92 -2.47 -5.90
N LYS A 125 16.95 -1.84 -6.49
CA LYS A 125 16.94 -0.41 -6.81
C LYS A 125 15.83 -0.06 -7.79
N CYS A 126 15.70 -0.82 -8.87
CA CYS A 126 14.62 -0.65 -9.85
C CYS A 126 13.24 -0.69 -9.17
N THR A 127 13.02 -1.68 -8.32
CA THR A 127 11.74 -1.82 -7.59
C THR A 127 11.48 -0.62 -6.68
N SER A 128 12.52 -0.05 -6.05
CA SER A 128 12.40 1.15 -5.21
C SER A 128 12.03 2.37 -6.03
N GLU A 129 12.73 2.64 -7.14
CA GLU A 129 12.46 3.79 -8.03
C GLU A 129 11.04 3.70 -8.64
N VAL A 130 10.62 2.51 -9.08
CA VAL A 130 9.26 2.30 -9.57
C VAL A 130 8.23 2.52 -8.46
N SER A 131 8.53 2.11 -7.23
CA SER A 131 7.64 2.32 -6.08
C SER A 131 7.49 3.80 -5.75
N GLU A 132 8.58 4.57 -5.78
CA GLU A 132 8.56 6.02 -5.58
C GLU A 132 7.74 6.72 -6.67
N ALA A 133 7.92 6.34 -7.94
CA ALA A 133 7.13 6.86 -9.05
C ALA A 133 5.63 6.55 -8.89
N VAL A 134 5.27 5.36 -8.42
CA VAL A 134 3.86 5.03 -8.12
C VAL A 134 3.33 5.90 -7.00
N GLU A 135 4.10 6.14 -5.92
CA GLU A 135 3.66 6.97 -4.80
C GLU A 135 3.48 8.44 -5.20
N GLU A 136 4.35 8.98 -6.04
CA GLU A 136 4.26 10.36 -6.54
C GLU A 136 3.02 10.58 -7.42
N HIS A 137 2.69 9.61 -8.28
CA HIS A 137 1.52 9.68 -9.15
C HIS A 137 0.20 9.31 -8.45
N PHE A 138 0.27 8.91 -7.18
CA PHE A 138 -0.91 8.45 -6.44
C PHE A 138 -1.66 9.64 -5.85
N ASP A 139 -2.63 10.18 -6.60
CA ASP A 139 -3.44 11.32 -6.15
C ASP A 139 -4.17 10.98 -4.84
N SER A 140 -4.01 11.84 -3.85
CA SER A 140 -4.69 11.76 -2.54
C SER A 140 -6.22 11.74 -2.64
N LYS A 141 -6.79 12.12 -3.79
CA LYS A 141 -8.24 12.06 -4.07
C LYS A 141 -8.68 10.72 -4.65
N ASN A 142 -7.74 9.87 -5.04
CA ASN A 142 -8.05 8.54 -5.52
C ASN A 142 -8.67 7.70 -4.39
N ASN A 143 -9.76 7.01 -4.67
CA ASN A 143 -10.46 6.19 -3.68
C ASN A 143 -9.56 5.11 -3.09
N LEU A 144 -8.70 4.51 -3.90
CA LEU A 144 -7.73 3.52 -3.46
C LEU A 144 -6.70 4.11 -2.50
N ALA A 145 -6.23 5.37 -2.77
CA ALA A 145 -5.36 6.11 -1.86
C ALA A 145 -6.03 6.33 -0.50
N ILE A 146 -7.30 6.74 -0.50
CA ILE A 146 -8.06 6.96 0.73
C ILE A 146 -8.16 5.69 1.57
N ILE A 147 -8.44 4.54 0.94
CA ILE A 147 -8.56 3.23 1.62
C ILE A 147 -7.23 2.84 2.27
N VAL A 148 -6.12 2.98 1.54
CA VAL A 148 -4.79 2.58 2.01
C VAL A 148 -4.25 3.55 3.06
N GLN A 149 -4.36 4.86 2.84
CA GLN A 149 -3.90 5.88 3.79
C GLN A 149 -4.67 5.84 5.11
N SER A 150 -5.95 5.48 5.08
CA SER A 150 -6.74 5.29 6.30
C SER A 150 -6.23 4.11 7.14
N GLY A 151 -5.47 3.19 6.55
CA GLY A 151 -5.01 1.96 7.19
C GLY A 151 -6.13 0.91 7.38
N ALA A 152 -7.29 1.12 6.75
CA ALA A 152 -8.41 0.19 6.84
C ALA A 152 -8.08 -1.14 6.14
N ARG A 153 -7.54 -1.06 4.92
CA ARG A 153 -7.17 -2.25 4.13
C ARG A 153 -6.04 -1.93 3.14
N GLY A 154 -5.17 -2.93 2.92
CA GLY A 154 -4.05 -2.81 2.00
C GLY A 154 -2.87 -2.02 2.57
N ASN A 155 -1.79 -2.03 1.82
CA ASN A 155 -0.60 -1.23 2.07
C ASN A 155 0.00 -0.77 0.72
N MET A 156 0.93 0.19 0.74
CA MET A 156 1.57 0.69 -0.49
C MET A 156 2.33 -0.40 -1.24
N MET A 157 2.93 -1.36 -0.55
CA MET A 157 3.61 -2.48 -1.19
C MET A 157 2.66 -3.30 -2.09
N GLN A 158 1.41 -3.51 -1.68
CA GLN A 158 0.41 -4.20 -2.51
C GLN A 158 0.01 -3.37 -3.74
N ILE A 159 -0.13 -2.04 -3.58
CA ILE A 159 -0.40 -1.14 -4.71
C ILE A 159 0.77 -1.17 -5.69
N ASN A 160 2.00 -1.13 -5.20
CA ASN A 160 3.19 -1.19 -6.04
C ASN A 160 3.26 -2.50 -6.85
N GLN A 161 2.81 -3.61 -6.28
CA GLN A 161 2.72 -4.87 -7.02
C GLN A 161 1.59 -4.89 -8.06
N ILE A 162 0.52 -4.10 -7.85
CA ILE A 162 -0.61 -4.03 -8.77
C ILE A 162 -0.33 -3.02 -9.89
N ALA A 163 0.21 -1.84 -9.58
CA ALA A 163 0.43 -0.72 -10.51
C ALA A 163 1.85 -0.63 -11.06
N GLY A 164 2.85 -0.97 -10.25
CA GLY A 164 4.27 -0.91 -10.60
C GLY A 164 4.79 -2.22 -11.17
N MET A 165 5.57 -2.95 -10.40
CA MET A 165 6.09 -4.27 -10.76
C MET A 165 6.03 -5.23 -9.57
N ARG A 166 5.94 -6.54 -9.85
CA ARG A 166 5.97 -7.56 -8.79
C ARG A 166 7.36 -7.63 -8.13
N GLY A 167 8.42 -7.44 -8.91
CA GLY A 167 9.80 -7.44 -8.45
C GLY A 167 10.40 -8.82 -8.24
N LEU A 168 11.39 -8.90 -7.37
CA LEU A 168 12.09 -10.14 -7.05
C LEU A 168 11.22 -11.06 -6.20
N VAL A 169 11.31 -12.35 -6.47
CA VAL A 169 10.57 -13.41 -5.79
C VAL A 169 11.56 -14.40 -5.17
N ALA A 170 11.25 -14.87 -3.97
CA ALA A 170 12.01 -15.93 -3.31
C ALA A 170 11.45 -17.31 -3.68
N ASN A 171 12.34 -18.28 -3.84
CA ASN A 171 11.95 -19.69 -3.98
C ASN A 171 11.45 -20.25 -2.61
N PRO A 172 10.87 -21.45 -2.56
CA PRO A 172 10.40 -22.07 -1.31
C PRO A 172 11.49 -22.26 -0.24
N LYS A 173 12.76 -22.25 -0.63
CA LYS A 173 13.92 -22.33 0.29
C LYS A 173 14.27 -20.98 0.92
N GLY A 174 13.62 -19.88 0.49
CA GLY A 174 13.90 -18.54 0.95
C GLY A 174 15.01 -17.80 0.19
N GLU A 175 15.58 -18.39 -0.84
CA GLU A 175 16.61 -17.74 -1.66
C GLU A 175 15.93 -16.85 -2.71
N ILE A 176 16.45 -15.63 -2.90
CA ILE A 176 15.94 -14.70 -3.91
C ILE A 176 16.38 -15.16 -5.30
N ILE A 177 15.43 -15.27 -6.22
CA ILE A 177 15.70 -15.57 -7.62
C ILE A 177 16.21 -14.30 -8.30
N PRO A 178 17.39 -14.28 -8.94
CA PRO A 178 17.98 -13.08 -9.54
C PRO A 178 17.30 -12.68 -10.87
N ARG A 179 16.05 -13.08 -11.06
CA ARG A 179 15.21 -12.75 -12.20
C ARG A 179 13.92 -12.10 -11.71
N PRO A 180 13.72 -10.80 -11.97
CA PRO A 180 12.53 -10.11 -11.50
C PRO A 180 11.31 -10.45 -12.35
N VAL A 181 10.15 -10.35 -11.74
CA VAL A 181 8.88 -10.31 -12.43
C VAL A 181 8.59 -8.84 -12.78
N LYS A 182 8.86 -8.45 -14.05
CA LYS A 182 8.71 -7.08 -14.55
C LYS A 182 7.25 -6.66 -14.68
N SER A 183 6.35 -7.62 -14.92
CA SER A 183 4.90 -7.37 -15.02
C SER A 183 4.28 -7.09 -13.66
N ASN A 184 3.13 -6.46 -13.70
CA ASN A 184 2.28 -6.20 -12.54
C ASN A 184 0.98 -7.01 -12.62
N TYR A 185 0.19 -6.98 -11.55
CA TYR A 185 -1.09 -7.71 -11.53
C TYR A 185 -2.18 -7.07 -12.38
N ARG A 186 -2.07 -5.77 -12.70
CA ARG A 186 -3.05 -5.09 -13.56
C ARG A 186 -2.93 -5.55 -15.00
N ASP A 187 -1.70 -5.64 -15.52
CA ASP A 187 -1.43 -6.08 -16.90
C ASP A 187 -1.51 -7.60 -17.05
N GLY A 188 -1.47 -8.30 -15.93
CA GLY A 188 -1.44 -9.75 -15.86
C GLY A 188 -0.02 -10.32 -15.89
N LEU A 189 0.11 -11.55 -15.42
CA LEU A 189 1.36 -12.30 -15.41
C LEU A 189 1.33 -13.34 -16.54
N SER A 190 2.45 -13.51 -17.23
CA SER A 190 2.58 -14.63 -18.19
C SER A 190 2.55 -15.98 -17.46
N LEU A 191 2.12 -17.05 -18.15
CA LEU A 191 2.03 -18.39 -17.55
C LEU A 191 3.32 -18.84 -16.89
N SER A 192 4.48 -18.54 -17.48
CA SER A 192 5.79 -18.85 -16.88
C SER A 192 6.05 -18.12 -15.58
N LEU A 193 5.57 -16.88 -15.46
CA LEU A 193 5.76 -16.04 -14.27
C LEU A 193 4.77 -16.37 -13.16
N ILE A 194 3.61 -16.90 -13.48
CA ILE A 194 2.63 -17.38 -12.49
C ILE A 194 3.25 -18.52 -11.68
N HIS A 195 3.90 -19.48 -12.31
CA HIS A 195 4.55 -20.59 -11.63
C HIS A 195 5.71 -20.16 -10.72
N ILE A 196 6.38 -19.07 -11.04
CA ILE A 196 7.46 -18.51 -10.20
C ILE A 196 6.86 -17.74 -9.00
N SER A 197 5.73 -17.06 -9.18
CA SER A 197 5.12 -16.21 -8.17
C SER A 197 4.20 -16.95 -7.19
N GLU A 198 3.68 -18.13 -7.56
CA GLU A 198 2.93 -18.99 -6.66
C GLU A 198 3.87 -19.97 -5.96
N PRO A 199 4.12 -19.82 -4.65
CA PRO A 199 4.79 -20.88 -3.89
C PRO A 199 3.86 -22.10 -3.92
N THR A 200 4.32 -23.16 -4.54
CA THR A 200 3.66 -24.47 -4.46
C THR A 200 3.49 -24.81 -2.98
N ARG A 201 2.26 -24.70 -2.48
CA ARG A 201 1.95 -25.20 -1.14
C ARG A 201 2.21 -26.70 -1.18
N PRO A 202 3.09 -27.25 -0.36
CA PRO A 202 3.16 -28.69 -0.21
C PRO A 202 1.79 -29.18 0.29
N TYR A 203 1.21 -30.11 -0.40
CA TYR A 203 -0.02 -30.80 0.00
C TYR A 203 0.21 -31.53 1.32
#